data_d2295e2e1f1c5339c34e3045b628181a
#
_entry.id   d2295e2e1f1c5339c34e3045b628181a
#
_cell.length_a   1.000
_cell.length_b   1.000
_cell.length_c   1.000
_cell.angle_alpha   90.00
_cell.angle_beta   90.00
_cell.angle_gamma   90.00
#
_symmetry.space_group_name_H-M   'P 1'
#
loop_
_entity.id
_entity.type
_entity.pdbx_description
1 polymer ?
#
loop_
_entity_poly.entity_id
_entity_poly.type
_entity_poly.pdbx_seq_one_letter_code
_entity_poly.pdbx_strand_id
1 'polypeptide(L)'
;MKFDFLQKQTSRREMLQGSTTLAGSVLLAHLLPATLLRGSAMDNAQRAPSPAALLAIMRGKFNAVPMETQKLADTITMFDGPGGAVTVLNGPDGKFVVDTFVAPAWPRLKEALDGLGSAPVKYVIDTHWHFDHADNNAHLHATGATVLAHENTTKRMSEPHDLPVLYRGADGALASLHFDPSPAEALPQQTFATSYELRANGETFALQHVAPAHTDSDIYVHFQNANVISMGDLFFNGMYPYIDPGTGGTITGMIAAADKILSVADNHTKIVAGHGPLGNRADLTKSRDMLITSRDRVQKLKSAGKSALEAVAEKPFADLDPVWGERRRQRRPARAPLWNLDTTNLRNSTALAGT
;
A
#
# COMPACT_ATOMS: atom_id res chain seq x y z
N MET A 1 -2.76 -28.41 3.31
CA MET A 1 -3.78 -28.48 2.26
C MET A 1 -3.25 -27.72 1.07
N LYS A 2 -2.92 -28.40 0.00
CA LYS A 2 -2.46 -27.78 -1.27
C LYS A 2 -3.72 -27.31 -1.99
N PHE A 3 -3.80 -26.03 -2.30
CA PHE A 3 -4.80 -25.50 -3.22
C PHE A 3 -4.19 -25.52 -4.63
N ASP A 4 -4.58 -26.53 -5.40
CA ASP A 4 -4.35 -26.57 -6.85
C ASP A 4 -5.32 -25.61 -7.53
N PHE A 5 -4.82 -24.48 -8.02
CA PHE A 5 -5.57 -23.64 -8.95
C PHE A 5 -5.36 -24.23 -10.35
N LEU A 6 -6.35 -24.95 -10.84
CA LEU A 6 -6.44 -25.42 -12.20
C LEU A 6 -6.35 -24.23 -13.18
N GLN A 7 -5.20 -24.08 -13.83
CA GLN A 7 -5.06 -23.30 -15.06
C GLN A 7 -5.85 -24.00 -16.16
N LYS A 8 -7.00 -23.45 -16.50
CA LYS A 8 -7.69 -23.80 -17.73
C LYS A 8 -6.90 -23.22 -18.90
N GLN A 9 -6.01 -23.98 -19.49
CA GLN A 9 -5.41 -23.66 -20.78
C GLN A 9 -6.51 -23.81 -21.85
N THR A 10 -6.96 -22.69 -22.38
CA THR A 10 -7.77 -22.69 -23.61
C THR A 10 -6.90 -23.16 -24.76
N SER A 11 -7.30 -24.24 -25.42
CA SER A 11 -6.59 -24.80 -26.55
C SER A 11 -6.73 -23.87 -27.78
N ARG A 12 -5.73 -23.94 -28.70
CA ARG A 12 -5.78 -23.22 -29.99
C ARG A 12 -7.09 -23.45 -30.78
N ARG A 13 -7.80 -24.53 -30.48
CA ARG A 13 -9.06 -24.90 -31.14
C ARG A 13 -10.25 -24.11 -30.59
N GLU A 14 -10.24 -23.74 -29.29
CA GLU A 14 -11.27 -22.89 -28.69
C GLU A 14 -11.14 -21.41 -29.08
N MET A 15 -9.90 -20.97 -29.38
CA MET A 15 -9.66 -19.65 -29.96
C MET A 15 -10.21 -19.51 -31.39
N LEU A 16 -10.29 -20.61 -32.15
CA LEU A 16 -10.81 -20.61 -33.53
C LEU A 16 -12.34 -20.77 -33.61
N GLN A 17 -12.98 -21.28 -32.56
CA GLN A 17 -14.45 -21.40 -32.51
C GLN A 17 -15.16 -20.12 -32.04
N GLY A 18 -14.44 -19.15 -31.41
CA GLY A 18 -14.96 -17.82 -31.11
C GLY A 18 -15.04 -16.86 -32.30
N SER A 19 -14.52 -17.27 -33.48
CA SER A 19 -14.40 -16.40 -34.65
C SER A 19 -15.60 -16.47 -35.60
N THR A 20 -16.58 -17.32 -35.34
CA THR A 20 -17.71 -17.54 -36.27
C THR A 20 -18.93 -16.63 -36.05
N THR A 21 -18.94 -15.83 -35.01
CA THR A 21 -19.99 -14.81 -34.77
C THR A 21 -19.65 -13.41 -35.29
N LEU A 22 -18.46 -13.21 -35.86
CA LEU A 22 -18.02 -11.94 -36.45
C LEU A 22 -18.22 -11.88 -38.00
N ALA A 23 -18.66 -12.96 -38.62
CA ALA A 23 -18.83 -13.01 -40.07
C ALA A 23 -20.11 -12.33 -40.55
N GLY A 24 -21.06 -11.97 -39.67
CA GLY A 24 -22.32 -11.28 -40.02
C GLY A 24 -22.20 -9.76 -40.11
N SER A 25 -21.18 -9.16 -39.58
CA SER A 25 -21.03 -7.68 -39.46
C SER A 25 -20.09 -7.08 -40.52
N VAL A 26 -19.44 -7.90 -41.33
CA VAL A 26 -18.43 -7.42 -42.30
C VAL A 26 -19.04 -7.02 -43.63
N LEU A 27 -20.29 -7.41 -43.93
CA LEU A 27 -20.95 -7.13 -45.24
C LEU A 27 -21.56 -5.73 -45.35
N LEU A 28 -21.66 -4.93 -44.27
CA LEU A 28 -22.14 -3.54 -44.36
C LEU A 28 -20.99 -2.50 -44.33
N ALA A 29 -19.74 -2.92 -44.15
CA ALA A 29 -18.60 -2.01 -44.06
C ALA A 29 -18.04 -1.54 -45.40
N HIS A 30 -18.52 -2.08 -46.53
CA HIS A 30 -18.00 -1.71 -47.85
C HIS A 30 -18.65 -0.46 -48.49
N LEU A 31 -19.58 0.20 -47.78
CA LEU A 31 -20.27 1.40 -48.30
C LEU A 31 -19.91 2.70 -47.58
N LEU A 32 -18.97 2.67 -46.62
CA LEU A 32 -18.48 3.89 -45.95
C LEU A 32 -17.01 4.14 -46.31
N PRO A 33 -16.62 5.40 -46.59
CA PRO A 33 -15.24 5.71 -46.94
C PRO A 33 -14.33 5.35 -45.75
N ALA A 34 -13.23 4.66 -46.05
CA ALA A 34 -12.26 4.10 -45.05
C ALA A 34 -11.63 5.12 -44.08
N THR A 35 -11.88 6.41 -44.30
CA THR A 35 -11.41 7.51 -43.43
C THR A 35 -12.31 7.73 -42.22
N LEU A 36 -13.55 7.25 -42.20
CA LEU A 36 -14.46 7.42 -41.05
C LEU A 36 -14.40 6.27 -40.02
N LEU A 37 -13.86 5.12 -40.42
CA LEU A 37 -13.75 3.95 -39.55
C LEU A 37 -12.40 3.84 -38.78
N ARG A 38 -11.41 4.67 -39.11
CA ARG A 38 -10.09 4.66 -38.47
C ARG A 38 -9.98 5.56 -37.24
N GLY A 39 -10.93 6.47 -37.00
CA GLY A 39 -10.81 7.50 -35.96
C GLY A 39 -11.32 7.11 -34.57
N SER A 40 -12.30 6.21 -34.44
CA SER A 40 -13.00 6.07 -33.14
C SER A 40 -12.74 4.77 -32.36
N ALA A 41 -12.31 3.70 -33.03
CA ALA A 41 -12.10 2.40 -32.36
C ALA A 41 -10.63 2.14 -31.95
N MET A 42 -9.65 2.76 -32.59
CA MET A 42 -8.23 2.63 -32.22
C MET A 42 -7.78 3.62 -31.15
N ASP A 43 -8.44 4.76 -31.01
CA ASP A 43 -8.06 5.78 -29.99
C ASP A 43 -8.42 5.36 -28.55
N ASN A 44 -9.41 4.49 -28.35
CA ASN A 44 -9.78 4.04 -26.99
C ASN A 44 -8.95 2.87 -26.45
N ALA A 45 -8.24 2.13 -27.30
CA ALA A 45 -7.46 0.97 -26.86
C ALA A 45 -6.02 1.32 -26.46
N GLN A 46 -5.55 2.54 -26.68
CA GLN A 46 -4.15 2.96 -26.46
C GLN A 46 -3.96 4.12 -25.47
N ARG A 47 -5.01 4.75 -24.98
CA ARG A 47 -4.87 5.77 -23.94
C ARG A 47 -4.67 5.12 -22.58
N ALA A 48 -3.57 5.46 -21.92
CA ALA A 48 -3.41 5.16 -20.51
C ALA A 48 -4.65 5.69 -19.73
N PRO A 49 -5.16 4.94 -18.74
CA PRO A 49 -6.26 5.43 -17.92
C PRO A 49 -5.88 6.77 -17.28
N SER A 50 -6.85 7.67 -17.15
CA SER A 50 -6.62 8.92 -16.41
C SER A 50 -6.18 8.60 -14.96
N PRO A 51 -5.46 9.51 -14.27
CA PRO A 51 -5.04 9.30 -12.89
C PRO A 51 -6.20 8.92 -11.95
N ALA A 52 -7.36 9.56 -12.08
CA ALA A 52 -8.56 9.21 -11.32
C ALA A 52 -9.11 7.81 -11.69
N ALA A 53 -9.13 7.45 -12.97
CA ALA A 53 -9.53 6.11 -13.40
C ALA A 53 -8.54 5.04 -12.90
N LEU A 54 -7.25 5.36 -12.84
CA LEU A 54 -6.24 4.46 -12.30
C LEU A 54 -6.44 4.22 -10.80
N LEU A 55 -6.75 5.27 -10.02
CA LEU A 55 -7.08 5.16 -8.60
C LEU A 55 -8.32 4.27 -8.38
N ALA A 56 -9.37 4.46 -9.17
CA ALA A 56 -10.56 3.62 -9.11
C ALA A 56 -10.25 2.15 -9.43
N ILE A 57 -9.39 1.89 -10.44
CA ILE A 57 -8.92 0.54 -10.78
C ILE A 57 -8.13 -0.06 -9.61
N MET A 58 -7.26 0.71 -8.95
CA MET A 58 -6.48 0.24 -7.81
C MET A 58 -7.37 -0.10 -6.62
N ARG A 59 -8.32 0.78 -6.27
CA ARG A 59 -9.33 0.51 -5.23
C ARG A 59 -10.12 -0.77 -5.53
N GLY A 60 -10.54 -0.96 -6.80
CA GLY A 60 -11.23 -2.18 -7.24
C GLY A 60 -10.37 -3.44 -7.10
N LYS A 61 -9.08 -3.37 -7.41
CA LYS A 61 -8.14 -4.49 -7.25
C LYS A 61 -7.93 -4.87 -5.79
N PHE A 62 -7.74 -3.89 -4.91
CA PHE A 62 -7.65 -4.13 -3.47
C PHE A 62 -8.96 -4.69 -2.92
N ASN A 63 -10.11 -4.11 -3.33
CA ASN A 63 -11.41 -4.61 -2.90
C ASN A 63 -11.68 -6.06 -3.34
N ALA A 64 -11.05 -6.57 -4.39
CA ALA A 64 -11.19 -7.96 -4.82
C ALA A 64 -10.44 -8.96 -3.92
N VAL A 65 -9.57 -8.48 -3.03
CA VAL A 65 -8.85 -9.35 -2.06
C VAL A 65 -9.84 -9.86 -1.01
N PRO A 66 -9.92 -11.16 -0.76
CA PRO A 66 -10.71 -11.72 0.34
C PRO A 66 -10.26 -11.13 1.68
N MET A 67 -11.19 -10.94 2.58
CA MET A 67 -10.89 -10.53 3.95
C MET A 67 -10.79 -11.77 4.85
N GLU A 68 -9.67 -11.88 5.55
CA GLU A 68 -9.42 -12.94 6.54
C GLU A 68 -9.41 -12.35 7.94
N THR A 69 -9.93 -13.10 8.91
CA THR A 69 -9.99 -12.69 10.31
C THR A 69 -9.08 -13.56 11.14
N GLN A 70 -8.21 -12.93 11.93
CA GLN A 70 -7.32 -13.61 12.84
C GLN A 70 -7.37 -12.99 14.24
N LYS A 71 -7.65 -13.80 15.27
CA LYS A 71 -7.57 -13.38 16.66
C LYS A 71 -6.10 -13.35 17.11
N LEU A 72 -5.62 -12.18 17.55
CA LEU A 72 -4.24 -11.98 17.99
C LEU A 72 -4.10 -12.10 19.52
N ALA A 73 -5.09 -11.59 20.25
CA ALA A 73 -5.21 -11.70 21.71
C ALA A 73 -6.71 -11.74 22.07
N ASP A 74 -7.04 -11.82 23.36
CA ASP A 74 -8.44 -11.90 23.79
C ASP A 74 -9.27 -10.71 23.34
N THR A 75 -8.67 -9.53 23.32
CA THR A 75 -9.31 -8.28 22.93
C THR A 75 -8.85 -7.75 21.59
N ILE A 76 -7.86 -8.39 20.91
CA ILE A 76 -7.29 -7.90 19.67
C ILE A 76 -7.53 -8.85 18.51
N THR A 77 -8.14 -8.33 17.46
CA THR A 77 -8.42 -9.03 16.21
C THR A 77 -7.78 -8.28 15.04
N MET A 78 -7.19 -9.02 14.10
CA MET A 78 -6.72 -8.52 12.82
C MET A 78 -7.67 -8.96 11.71
N PHE A 79 -7.99 -8.04 10.82
CA PHE A 79 -8.59 -8.30 9.51
C PHE A 79 -7.50 -8.04 8.46
N ASP A 80 -7.14 -9.05 7.69
CA ASP A 80 -6.22 -8.92 6.53
C ASP A 80 -7.05 -8.96 5.25
N GLY A 81 -6.85 -8.02 4.33
CA GLY A 81 -7.67 -8.04 3.13
C GLY A 81 -7.60 -6.81 2.23
N PRO A 82 -8.72 -6.12 2.03
CA PRO A 82 -8.86 -5.09 0.97
C PRO A 82 -8.03 -3.83 1.16
N GLY A 83 -6.75 -3.89 0.88
CA GLY A 83 -5.86 -2.75 0.98
C GLY A 83 -4.87 -2.83 2.14
N GLY A 84 -4.79 -3.98 2.83
CA GLY A 84 -3.83 -4.15 3.89
C GLY A 84 -4.40 -4.85 5.10
N ALA A 85 -3.89 -4.54 6.30
CA ALA A 85 -4.36 -5.10 7.55
C ALA A 85 -5.02 -4.02 8.42
N VAL A 86 -6.18 -4.36 9.02
CA VAL A 86 -6.86 -3.57 10.03
C VAL A 86 -6.74 -4.29 11.37
N THR A 87 -6.29 -3.58 12.41
CA THR A 87 -6.19 -4.12 13.77
C THR A 87 -7.26 -3.50 14.66
N VAL A 88 -8.00 -4.31 15.39
CA VAL A 88 -9.09 -3.85 16.27
C VAL A 88 -8.85 -4.31 17.70
N LEU A 89 -8.74 -3.36 18.61
CA LEU A 89 -8.90 -3.60 20.05
C LEU A 89 -10.40 -3.45 20.38
N ASN A 90 -11.02 -4.51 20.91
CA ASN A 90 -12.45 -4.57 21.21
C ASN A 90 -12.69 -4.91 22.67
N GLY A 91 -13.67 -4.26 23.29
CA GLY A 91 -14.08 -4.51 24.67
C GLY A 91 -15.16 -3.53 25.14
N PRO A 92 -15.44 -3.50 26.46
CA PRO A 92 -16.53 -2.69 27.03
C PRO A 92 -16.35 -1.18 26.83
N ASP A 93 -15.11 -0.68 26.72
CA ASP A 93 -14.86 0.74 26.49
C ASP A 93 -15.09 1.17 25.03
N GLY A 94 -15.38 0.22 24.14
CA GLY A 94 -15.57 0.44 22.72
C GLY A 94 -14.53 -0.27 21.85
N LYS A 95 -14.59 0.00 20.54
CA LYS A 95 -13.62 -0.49 19.56
C LYS A 95 -12.64 0.63 19.20
N PHE A 96 -11.36 0.26 19.10
CA PHE A 96 -10.27 1.10 18.61
C PHE A 96 -9.70 0.42 17.37
N VAL A 97 -9.84 1.07 16.24
CA VAL A 97 -9.58 0.50 14.91
C VAL A 97 -8.33 1.15 14.33
N VAL A 98 -7.32 0.38 14.02
CA VAL A 98 -6.10 0.85 13.35
C VAL A 98 -6.25 0.52 11.87
N ASP A 99 -6.27 1.56 11.02
CA ASP A 99 -6.52 1.57 9.58
C ASP A 99 -7.95 1.15 9.17
N THR A 100 -8.32 1.35 7.89
CA THR A 100 -9.73 1.26 7.47
C THR A 100 -9.99 0.63 6.11
N PHE A 101 -8.99 0.07 5.42
CA PHE A 101 -9.12 -0.46 4.06
C PHE A 101 -9.49 0.60 2.99
N VAL A 102 -9.61 0.13 1.73
CA VAL A 102 -10.08 0.96 0.62
C VAL A 102 -11.59 1.22 0.69
N ALA A 103 -12.05 2.37 0.17
CA ALA A 103 -13.45 2.80 0.24
C ALA A 103 -14.48 1.72 -0.19
N PRO A 104 -14.30 0.96 -1.29
CA PRO A 104 -15.28 -0.05 -1.69
C PRO A 104 -15.40 -1.22 -0.70
N ALA A 105 -14.49 -1.35 0.26
CA ALA A 105 -14.52 -2.41 1.26
C ALA A 105 -15.38 -2.07 2.49
N TRP A 106 -15.93 -0.87 2.58
CA TRP A 106 -16.74 -0.43 3.72
C TRP A 106 -17.79 -1.44 4.19
N PRO A 107 -18.63 -2.02 3.32
CA PRO A 107 -19.66 -2.96 3.79
C PRO A 107 -19.08 -4.16 4.53
N ARG A 108 -17.93 -4.69 4.07
CA ARG A 108 -17.25 -5.83 4.69
C ARG A 108 -16.55 -5.44 6.00
N LEU A 109 -15.91 -4.29 6.03
CA LEU A 109 -15.30 -3.77 7.26
C LEU A 109 -16.38 -3.54 8.32
N LYS A 110 -17.50 -2.93 7.94
CA LYS A 110 -18.63 -2.70 8.86
C LYS A 110 -19.16 -4.02 9.41
N GLU A 111 -19.46 -5.00 8.56
CA GLU A 111 -19.92 -6.33 8.97
C GLU A 111 -18.94 -7.01 9.95
N ALA A 112 -17.64 -6.94 9.66
CA ALA A 112 -16.61 -7.50 10.51
C ALA A 112 -16.53 -6.80 11.88
N LEU A 113 -16.64 -5.47 11.90
CA LEU A 113 -16.68 -4.69 13.15
C LEU A 113 -17.93 -4.99 13.96
N ASP A 114 -19.11 -5.11 13.33
CA ASP A 114 -20.37 -5.49 13.98
C ASP A 114 -20.27 -6.92 14.55
N GLY A 115 -19.60 -7.84 13.85
CA GLY A 115 -19.34 -9.21 14.31
C GLY A 115 -18.49 -9.32 15.59
N LEU A 116 -17.75 -8.28 15.94
CA LEU A 116 -16.99 -8.20 17.21
C LEU A 116 -17.86 -7.79 18.41
N GLY A 117 -19.16 -7.53 18.22
CA GLY A 117 -20.09 -7.14 19.27
C GLY A 117 -20.63 -5.71 19.10
N SER A 118 -21.57 -5.32 19.97
CA SER A 118 -22.33 -4.09 19.87
C SER A 118 -21.61 -2.81 20.37
N ALA A 119 -20.42 -2.95 20.97
CA ALA A 119 -19.67 -1.79 21.44
C ALA A 119 -19.34 -0.85 20.26
N PRO A 120 -19.52 0.48 20.40
CA PRO A 120 -19.28 1.42 19.31
C PRO A 120 -17.78 1.55 18.98
N VAL A 121 -17.46 1.97 17.76
CA VAL A 121 -16.11 2.44 17.43
C VAL A 121 -15.90 3.80 18.10
N LYS A 122 -14.85 3.90 18.91
CA LYS A 122 -14.48 5.13 19.62
C LYS A 122 -13.40 5.90 18.89
N TYR A 123 -12.39 5.18 18.40
CA TYR A 123 -11.28 5.75 17.67
C TYR A 123 -11.00 4.96 16.40
N VAL A 124 -10.67 5.71 15.35
CA VAL A 124 -9.95 5.25 14.18
C VAL A 124 -8.54 5.80 14.30
N ILE A 125 -7.52 5.01 14.07
CA ILE A 125 -6.12 5.39 14.18
C ILE A 125 -5.48 5.13 12.83
N ASP A 126 -5.14 6.18 12.07
CA ASP A 126 -4.48 6.01 10.78
C ASP A 126 -2.99 5.83 11.00
N THR A 127 -2.42 4.73 10.48
CA THR A 127 -0.98 4.53 10.50
C THR A 127 -0.25 5.52 9.60
N HIS A 128 -0.86 5.90 8.48
CA HIS A 128 -0.39 6.93 7.55
C HIS A 128 -1.54 7.36 6.61
N TRP A 129 -1.26 8.28 5.69
CA TRP A 129 -2.28 8.96 4.88
C TRP A 129 -2.79 8.19 3.65
N HIS A 130 -2.19 7.08 3.25
CA HIS A 130 -2.56 6.38 2.02
C HIS A 130 -3.99 5.85 2.05
N PHE A 131 -4.60 5.83 0.86
CA PHE A 131 -6.01 5.54 0.65
C PHE A 131 -6.44 4.15 1.12
N ASP A 132 -5.56 3.16 1.02
CA ASP A 132 -5.83 1.79 1.43
C ASP A 132 -5.73 1.57 2.95
N HIS A 133 -5.42 2.64 3.69
CA HIS A 133 -5.40 2.69 5.15
C HIS A 133 -6.43 3.68 5.73
N ALA A 134 -6.81 4.74 4.99
CA ALA A 134 -7.64 5.84 5.51
C ALA A 134 -8.96 6.08 4.75
N ASP A 135 -9.26 5.32 3.69
CA ASP A 135 -10.41 5.62 2.79
C ASP A 135 -11.78 5.53 3.49
N ASN A 136 -11.92 4.80 4.60
CA ASN A 136 -13.20 4.68 5.32
C ASN A 136 -13.30 5.54 6.59
N ASN A 137 -12.40 6.49 6.78
CA ASN A 137 -12.44 7.42 7.91
C ASN A 137 -13.78 8.14 8.01
N ALA A 138 -14.28 8.72 6.92
CA ALA A 138 -15.56 9.43 6.91
C ALA A 138 -16.73 8.54 7.33
N HIS A 139 -16.75 7.28 6.89
CA HIS A 139 -17.79 6.33 7.29
C HIS A 139 -17.75 6.04 8.79
N LEU A 140 -16.57 5.83 9.35
CA LEU A 140 -16.42 5.56 10.78
C LEU A 140 -16.66 6.81 11.63
N HIS A 141 -16.21 7.98 11.17
CA HIS A 141 -16.50 9.26 11.82
C HIS A 141 -18.02 9.53 11.89
N ALA A 142 -18.76 9.23 10.84
CA ALA A 142 -20.22 9.37 10.82
C ALA A 142 -20.94 8.47 11.85
N THR A 143 -20.28 7.42 12.37
CA THR A 143 -20.80 6.60 13.48
C THR A 143 -20.44 7.16 14.86
N GLY A 144 -19.74 8.29 14.94
CA GLY A 144 -19.32 8.95 16.17
C GLY A 144 -17.88 8.62 16.61
N ALA A 145 -17.09 7.94 15.76
CA ALA A 145 -15.69 7.70 16.03
C ALA A 145 -14.84 8.98 15.83
N THR A 146 -13.79 9.13 16.64
CA THR A 146 -12.76 10.15 16.45
C THR A 146 -11.63 9.56 15.61
N VAL A 147 -11.26 10.21 14.52
CA VAL A 147 -10.07 9.85 13.74
C VAL A 147 -8.84 10.51 14.37
N LEU A 148 -7.87 9.69 14.75
CA LEU A 148 -6.61 10.07 15.40
C LEU A 148 -5.43 9.67 14.51
N ALA A 149 -4.55 10.63 14.23
CA ALA A 149 -3.37 10.36 13.39
C ALA A 149 -2.20 11.29 13.73
N HIS A 150 -1.07 11.08 13.07
CA HIS A 150 0.02 12.07 13.07
C HIS A 150 -0.40 13.33 12.31
N GLU A 151 0.09 14.51 12.72
CA GLU A 151 -0.28 15.81 12.09
C GLU A 151 0.00 15.85 10.58
N ASN A 152 1.05 15.18 10.10
CA ASN A 152 1.35 15.07 8.68
C ASN A 152 0.27 14.28 7.90
N THR A 153 -0.42 13.32 8.53
CA THR A 153 -1.56 12.63 7.91
C THR A 153 -2.65 13.63 7.52
N THR A 154 -3.04 14.51 8.45
CA THR A 154 -4.00 15.56 8.16
C THR A 154 -3.52 16.50 7.05
N LYS A 155 -2.25 16.90 7.10
CA LYS A 155 -1.66 17.75 6.06
C LYS A 155 -1.74 17.08 4.70
N ARG A 156 -1.32 15.80 4.58
CA ARG A 156 -1.32 15.07 3.31
C ARG A 156 -2.72 14.82 2.78
N MET A 157 -3.67 14.51 3.64
CA MET A 157 -5.08 14.34 3.25
C MET A 157 -5.78 15.64 2.88
N SER A 158 -5.29 16.80 3.33
CA SER A 158 -5.89 18.12 3.06
C SER A 158 -5.41 18.77 1.75
N GLU A 159 -4.39 18.20 1.11
CA GLU A 159 -3.77 18.75 -0.09
C GLU A 159 -3.90 17.74 -1.26
N PRO A 160 -3.89 18.20 -2.53
CA PRO A 160 -3.86 17.27 -3.66
C PRO A 160 -2.49 16.59 -3.74
N HIS A 161 -2.47 15.30 -4.05
CA HIS A 161 -1.23 14.54 -4.22
C HIS A 161 -1.25 13.69 -5.48
N ASP A 162 -0.08 13.59 -6.11
CA ASP A 162 0.21 12.62 -7.17
C ASP A 162 1.16 11.55 -6.63
N LEU A 163 0.64 10.32 -6.51
CA LEU A 163 1.41 9.17 -6.08
C LEU A 163 1.95 8.44 -7.32
N PRO A 164 3.26 8.50 -7.60
CA PRO A 164 3.84 7.79 -8.73
C PRO A 164 3.67 6.29 -8.56
N VAL A 165 2.91 5.65 -9.43
CA VAL A 165 2.84 4.19 -9.49
C VAL A 165 3.66 3.71 -10.68
N LEU A 166 4.38 2.59 -10.51
CA LEU A 166 5.18 1.98 -11.56
C LEU A 166 4.28 1.25 -12.58
N TYR A 167 3.28 1.97 -13.09
CA TYR A 167 2.50 1.53 -14.22
C TYR A 167 3.13 2.12 -15.48
N ARG A 168 3.74 1.27 -16.30
CA ARG A 168 4.08 1.67 -17.65
C ARG A 168 2.89 1.45 -18.52
N GLY A 169 2.29 2.55 -18.97
CA GLY A 169 1.38 2.54 -20.10
C GLY A 169 2.04 1.95 -21.34
N ALA A 170 1.29 1.74 -22.41
CA ALA A 170 1.81 1.24 -23.68
C ALA A 170 2.95 2.11 -24.26
N ASP A 171 3.01 3.37 -23.87
CA ASP A 171 4.04 4.37 -24.21
C ASP A 171 5.26 4.35 -23.28
N GLY A 172 5.26 3.50 -22.25
CA GLY A 172 6.33 3.44 -21.25
C GLY A 172 6.31 4.57 -20.20
N ALA A 173 5.31 5.45 -20.24
CA ALA A 173 5.16 6.53 -19.26
C ALA A 173 4.85 5.99 -17.85
N LEU A 174 5.38 6.68 -16.83
CA LEU A 174 4.97 6.45 -15.45
C LEU A 174 3.56 7.02 -15.27
N ALA A 175 2.65 6.22 -14.75
CA ALA A 175 1.34 6.71 -14.33
C ALA A 175 1.39 7.10 -12.86
N SER A 176 0.64 8.12 -12.50
CA SER A 176 0.41 8.54 -11.12
C SER A 176 -1.04 8.29 -10.74
N LEU A 177 -1.27 7.92 -9.48
CA LEU A 177 -2.58 8.07 -8.86
C LEU A 177 -2.74 9.53 -8.47
N HIS A 178 -3.86 10.13 -8.78
CA HIS A 178 -4.19 11.48 -8.33
C HIS A 178 -5.19 11.40 -7.19
N PHE A 179 -4.89 12.12 -6.12
CA PHE A 179 -5.75 12.29 -4.96
C PHE A 179 -6.15 13.74 -4.87
N ASP A 180 -7.46 13.99 -4.95
CA ASP A 180 -8.03 15.26 -4.52
C ASP A 180 -7.94 15.37 -3.00
N PRO A 181 -7.99 16.59 -2.41
CA PRO A 181 -8.11 16.75 -0.97
C PRO A 181 -9.28 15.94 -0.42
N SER A 182 -9.04 15.23 0.67
CA SER A 182 -10.08 14.45 1.34
C SER A 182 -11.18 15.37 1.89
N PRO A 183 -12.44 14.94 1.91
CA PRO A 183 -13.51 15.70 2.53
C PRO A 183 -13.25 15.89 4.04
N ALA A 184 -13.78 16.96 4.62
CA ALA A 184 -13.51 17.32 6.01
C ALA A 184 -13.86 16.20 7.02
N GLU A 185 -14.87 15.39 6.70
CA GLU A 185 -15.34 14.27 7.50
C GLU A 185 -14.35 13.09 7.54
N ALA A 186 -13.44 13.02 6.57
CA ALA A 186 -12.40 11.99 6.50
C ALA A 186 -11.11 12.42 7.20
N LEU A 187 -10.92 13.71 7.45
CA LEU A 187 -9.70 14.22 8.07
C LEU A 187 -9.63 13.84 9.55
N PRO A 188 -8.42 13.59 10.10
CA PRO A 188 -8.23 13.40 11.53
C PRO A 188 -8.74 14.60 12.34
N GLN A 189 -9.62 14.33 13.33
CA GLN A 189 -10.11 15.33 14.26
C GLN A 189 -9.17 15.53 15.45
N GLN A 190 -8.31 14.55 15.70
CA GLN A 190 -7.29 14.59 16.73
C GLN A 190 -5.93 14.21 16.14
N THR A 191 -4.91 15.00 16.45
CA THR A 191 -3.56 14.79 15.93
C THR A 191 -2.51 14.86 17.03
N PHE A 192 -1.34 14.30 16.75
CA PHE A 192 -0.16 14.42 17.59
C PHE A 192 1.11 14.51 16.72
N ALA A 193 2.20 15.06 17.30
CA ALA A 193 3.45 15.29 16.58
C ALA A 193 4.49 14.18 16.77
N THR A 194 4.57 13.52 17.94
CA THR A 194 5.64 12.55 18.23
C THR A 194 5.10 11.25 18.79
N SER A 195 4.25 11.32 19.79
CA SER A 195 3.66 10.15 20.44
C SER A 195 2.33 10.46 21.07
N TYR A 196 1.50 9.45 21.20
CA TYR A 196 0.23 9.51 21.91
C TYR A 196 -0.01 8.18 22.63
N GLU A 197 -0.62 8.21 23.81
CA GLU A 197 -0.98 7.02 24.56
C GLU A 197 -2.47 6.97 24.83
N LEU A 198 -3.07 5.81 24.62
CA LEU A 198 -4.44 5.50 24.94
C LEU A 198 -4.50 4.33 25.93
N ARG A 199 -5.53 4.32 26.78
CA ARG A 199 -5.82 3.23 27.70
C ARG A 199 -7.30 2.88 27.61
N ALA A 200 -7.59 1.64 27.22
CA ALA A 200 -8.94 1.13 27.10
C ALA A 200 -8.95 -0.39 27.10
N ASN A 201 -10.05 -0.99 27.51
CA ASN A 201 -10.28 -2.44 27.48
C ASN A 201 -9.17 -3.24 28.20
N GLY A 202 -8.58 -2.67 29.26
CA GLY A 202 -7.46 -3.27 29.97
C GLY A 202 -6.11 -3.23 29.24
N GLU A 203 -6.02 -2.50 28.11
CA GLU A 203 -4.84 -2.36 27.29
C GLU A 203 -4.24 -0.94 27.40
N THR A 204 -2.92 -0.84 27.35
CA THR A 204 -2.19 0.40 27.08
C THR A 204 -1.60 0.31 25.70
N PHE A 205 -1.95 1.23 24.82
CA PHE A 205 -1.42 1.26 23.46
C PHE A 205 -0.78 2.58 23.14
N ALA A 206 0.51 2.51 22.80
CA ALA A 206 1.35 3.64 22.48
C ALA A 206 1.41 3.82 20.97
N LEU A 207 1.05 5.01 20.50
CA LEU A 207 1.21 5.47 19.13
C LEU A 207 2.52 6.23 19.03
N GLN A 208 3.38 5.86 18.12
CA GLN A 208 4.70 6.45 17.96
C GLN A 208 4.96 6.84 16.52
N HIS A 209 5.23 8.11 16.29
CA HIS A 209 5.72 8.58 15.00
C HIS A 209 7.18 8.13 14.81
N VAL A 210 7.54 7.83 13.57
CA VAL A 210 8.90 7.56 13.12
C VAL A 210 9.36 8.65 12.15
N ALA A 211 10.68 8.85 12.05
CA ALA A 211 11.23 9.70 10.98
C ALA A 211 10.76 9.20 9.61
N PRO A 212 10.66 10.08 8.58
CA PRO A 212 10.13 9.70 7.29
C PRO A 212 10.68 8.38 6.75
N ALA A 213 9.80 7.39 6.57
CA ALA A 213 10.11 6.01 6.24
C ALA A 213 9.36 5.53 5.00
N HIS A 214 8.11 5.06 5.12
CA HIS A 214 7.22 4.80 4.00
C HIS A 214 6.64 6.11 3.45
N THR A 215 6.20 6.98 4.36
CA THR A 215 5.81 8.38 4.16
C THR A 215 6.46 9.26 5.24
N ASP A 216 6.08 10.53 5.33
CA ASP A 216 6.44 11.41 6.45
C ASP A 216 5.40 11.41 7.58
N SER A 217 4.34 10.63 7.45
CA SER A 217 3.23 10.57 8.41
C SER A 217 3.17 9.28 9.22
N ASP A 218 4.11 8.37 9.00
CA ASP A 218 4.06 7.00 9.51
C ASP A 218 4.09 6.94 11.04
N ILE A 219 3.16 6.16 11.60
CA ILE A 219 3.17 5.73 12.98
C ILE A 219 3.10 4.22 13.08
N TYR A 220 3.52 3.68 14.21
CA TYR A 220 3.13 2.33 14.64
C TYR A 220 2.34 2.39 15.95
N VAL A 221 1.51 1.37 16.17
CA VAL A 221 0.69 1.22 17.38
C VAL A 221 1.15 -0.01 18.13
N HIS A 222 1.63 0.19 19.37
CA HIS A 222 2.09 -0.90 20.23
C HIS A 222 1.08 -1.16 21.35
N PHE A 223 0.35 -2.25 21.27
CA PHE A 223 -0.53 -2.80 22.30
C PHE A 223 0.35 -3.56 23.30
N GLN A 224 0.69 -2.90 24.40
CA GLN A 224 1.79 -3.31 25.29
C GLN A 224 1.47 -4.58 26.08
N ASN A 225 0.24 -4.70 26.62
CA ASN A 225 -0.14 -5.86 27.43
C ASN A 225 -0.33 -7.12 26.58
N ALA A 226 -0.91 -6.95 25.38
CA ALA A 226 -1.11 -8.05 24.43
C ALA A 226 0.15 -8.43 23.66
N ASN A 227 1.20 -7.60 23.70
CA ASN A 227 2.43 -7.74 22.94
C ASN A 227 2.19 -7.85 21.43
N VAL A 228 1.38 -6.91 20.91
CA VAL A 228 1.03 -6.78 19.49
C VAL A 228 1.48 -5.41 18.99
N ILE A 229 2.13 -5.36 17.83
CA ILE A 229 2.52 -4.12 17.17
C ILE A 229 1.88 -4.07 15.79
N SER A 230 1.05 -3.04 15.53
CA SER A 230 0.55 -2.73 14.20
C SER A 230 1.45 -1.66 13.56
N MET A 231 2.05 -2.00 12.43
CA MET A 231 3.12 -1.19 11.82
C MET A 231 2.65 -0.38 10.61
N GLY A 232 1.44 -0.63 10.08
CA GLY A 232 1.12 -0.09 8.75
C GLY A 232 2.20 -0.43 7.73
N ASP A 233 2.44 0.45 6.80
CA ASP A 233 3.39 0.24 5.69
C ASP A 233 4.86 0.43 6.05
N LEU A 234 5.16 0.57 7.33
CA LEU A 234 6.53 0.38 7.85
C LEU A 234 6.98 -1.08 7.71
N PHE A 235 6.06 -2.02 7.47
CA PHE A 235 6.36 -3.43 7.28
C PHE A 235 5.51 -4.04 6.15
N PHE A 236 6.22 -4.60 5.15
CA PHE A 236 5.67 -5.43 4.07
C PHE A 236 6.21 -6.84 4.26
N ASN A 237 5.37 -7.75 4.76
CA ASN A 237 5.84 -9.09 5.07
C ASN A 237 5.87 -10.00 3.84
N GLY A 238 7.08 -10.44 3.45
CA GLY A 238 7.29 -11.35 2.33
C GLY A 238 7.18 -10.69 0.94
N MET A 239 7.32 -9.37 0.85
CA MET A 239 7.34 -8.64 -0.42
C MET A 239 8.18 -7.37 -0.33
N TYR A 240 8.64 -6.86 -1.50
CA TYR A 240 9.25 -5.53 -1.55
C TYR A 240 8.24 -4.45 -1.17
N PRO A 241 8.62 -3.49 -0.31
CA PRO A 241 7.75 -2.39 0.03
C PRO A 241 7.56 -1.43 -1.15
N TYR A 242 6.45 -0.73 -1.15
CA TYR A 242 6.34 0.57 -1.76
C TYR A 242 6.90 1.60 -0.76
N ILE A 243 7.65 2.57 -1.24
CA ILE A 243 8.12 3.73 -0.47
C ILE A 243 7.70 4.96 -1.24
N ASP A 244 7.06 5.92 -0.58
CA ASP A 244 6.54 7.14 -1.21
C ASP A 244 7.52 8.31 -1.12
N PRO A 245 8.36 8.53 -2.14
CA PRO A 245 9.30 9.66 -2.11
C PRO A 245 8.59 11.01 -2.26
N GLY A 246 7.36 11.03 -2.79
CA GLY A 246 6.56 12.25 -2.97
C GLY A 246 6.16 12.88 -1.64
N THR A 247 6.02 12.08 -0.60
CA THR A 247 5.72 12.53 0.77
C THR A 247 6.85 12.24 1.75
N GLY A 248 8.09 12.18 1.25
CA GLY A 248 9.29 12.13 2.10
C GLY A 248 9.76 10.72 2.47
N GLY A 249 9.12 9.66 1.97
CA GLY A 249 9.53 8.29 2.25
C GLY A 249 10.95 7.97 1.77
N THR A 250 11.69 7.21 2.58
CA THR A 250 13.07 6.80 2.27
C THR A 250 13.36 5.38 2.75
N ILE A 251 14.24 4.67 2.03
CA ILE A 251 14.69 3.34 2.44
C ILE A 251 15.48 3.39 3.75
N THR A 252 16.23 4.46 3.97
CA THR A 252 16.98 4.66 5.22
C THR A 252 16.05 4.84 6.41
N GLY A 253 14.95 5.58 6.23
CA GLY A 253 13.90 5.71 7.22
C GLY A 253 13.20 4.38 7.50
N MET A 254 12.87 3.60 6.46
CA MET A 254 12.30 2.26 6.62
C MET A 254 13.19 1.33 7.46
N ILE A 255 14.51 1.34 7.20
CA ILE A 255 15.49 0.58 7.99
C ILE A 255 15.51 1.06 9.44
N ALA A 256 15.58 2.37 9.66
CA ALA A 256 15.59 2.95 11.02
C ALA A 256 14.29 2.67 11.78
N ALA A 257 13.14 2.72 11.12
CA ALA A 257 11.85 2.34 11.71
C ALA A 257 11.83 0.85 12.11
N ALA A 258 12.31 -0.04 11.24
CA ALA A 258 12.42 -1.46 11.57
C ALA A 258 13.35 -1.69 12.77
N ASP A 259 14.52 -1.03 12.82
CA ASP A 259 15.45 -1.13 13.96
C ASP A 259 14.82 -0.61 15.28
N LYS A 260 14.07 0.50 15.22
CA LYS A 260 13.33 1.03 16.37
C LYS A 260 12.33 0.01 16.90
N ILE A 261 11.54 -0.61 16.02
CA ILE A 261 10.54 -1.59 16.42
C ILE A 261 11.19 -2.88 16.91
N LEU A 262 12.27 -3.33 16.27
CA LEU A 262 13.07 -4.48 16.75
C LEU A 262 13.68 -4.26 18.13
N SER A 263 13.92 -3.01 18.56
CA SER A 263 14.43 -2.70 19.90
C SER A 263 13.40 -2.89 21.00
N VAL A 264 12.10 -2.85 20.69
CA VAL A 264 10.99 -3.02 21.65
C VAL A 264 10.26 -4.35 21.49
N ALA A 265 10.37 -5.01 20.33
CA ALA A 265 9.77 -6.30 20.07
C ALA A 265 10.62 -7.43 20.66
N ASP A 266 9.98 -8.44 21.25
CA ASP A 266 10.60 -9.69 21.68
C ASP A 266 10.24 -10.86 20.75
N ASN A 267 10.63 -12.09 21.10
CA ASN A 267 10.36 -13.27 20.27
C ASN A 267 8.88 -13.73 20.29
N HIS A 268 8.06 -13.18 21.18
CA HIS A 268 6.63 -13.46 21.29
C HIS A 268 5.77 -12.35 20.70
N THR A 269 6.38 -11.21 20.35
CA THR A 269 5.68 -10.07 19.76
C THR A 269 5.04 -10.47 18.42
N LYS A 270 3.74 -10.28 18.32
CA LYS A 270 3.01 -10.37 17.05
C LYS A 270 3.10 -9.05 16.32
N ILE A 271 3.56 -9.06 15.09
CA ILE A 271 3.77 -7.86 14.30
C ILE A 271 2.84 -7.87 13.10
N VAL A 272 1.86 -6.98 13.11
CA VAL A 272 0.92 -6.79 12.00
C VAL A 272 1.61 -5.90 10.97
N ALA A 273 1.83 -6.46 9.78
CA ALA A 273 2.32 -5.73 8.61
C ALA A 273 1.18 -4.94 7.98
N GLY A 274 1.46 -3.83 7.32
CA GLY A 274 0.47 -3.15 6.46
C GLY A 274 0.04 -4.07 5.33
N HIS A 275 0.99 -4.78 4.72
CA HIS A 275 0.73 -5.75 3.66
C HIS A 275 1.45 -7.07 3.90
N GLY A 276 0.76 -8.17 3.71
CA GLY A 276 1.27 -9.52 3.86
C GLY A 276 0.79 -10.20 5.14
N PRO A 277 1.20 -11.45 5.38
CA PRO A 277 0.72 -12.21 6.53
C PRO A 277 1.18 -11.61 7.85
N LEU A 278 0.51 -11.97 8.95
CA LEU A 278 1.00 -11.69 10.31
C LEU A 278 2.46 -12.13 10.43
N GLY A 279 3.29 -11.24 10.93
CA GLY A 279 4.71 -11.47 11.14
C GLY A 279 5.09 -11.53 12.61
N ASN A 280 6.40 -11.66 12.82
CA ASN A 280 7.05 -11.67 14.11
C ASN A 280 8.41 -10.95 14.03
N ARG A 281 9.15 -10.92 15.13
CA ARG A 281 10.49 -10.32 15.20
C ARG A 281 11.45 -10.84 14.11
N ALA A 282 11.44 -12.16 13.83
CA ALA A 282 12.34 -12.75 12.84
C ALA A 282 11.97 -12.32 11.41
N ASP A 283 10.68 -12.19 11.11
CA ASP A 283 10.22 -11.76 9.78
C ASP A 283 10.54 -10.28 9.55
N LEU A 284 10.36 -9.42 10.57
CA LEU A 284 10.76 -8.02 10.48
C LEU A 284 12.28 -7.87 10.34
N THR A 285 13.07 -8.72 11.02
CA THR A 285 14.54 -8.74 10.84
C THR A 285 14.92 -9.06 9.41
N LYS A 286 14.31 -10.11 8.81
CA LYS A 286 14.55 -10.47 7.38
C LYS A 286 14.18 -9.31 6.43
N SER A 287 13.06 -8.63 6.68
CA SER A 287 12.64 -7.49 5.88
C SER A 287 13.63 -6.34 5.97
N ARG A 288 14.07 -5.99 7.19
CA ARG A 288 15.11 -4.97 7.40
C ARG A 288 16.42 -5.33 6.68
N ASP A 289 16.88 -6.57 6.78
CA ASP A 289 18.13 -7.03 6.16
C ASP A 289 18.03 -7.00 4.61
N MET A 290 16.86 -7.31 4.07
CA MET A 290 16.56 -7.14 2.64
C MET A 290 16.66 -5.66 2.24
N LEU A 291 16.11 -4.73 3.03
CA LEU A 291 16.19 -3.30 2.77
C LEU A 291 17.64 -2.79 2.82
N ILE A 292 18.44 -3.21 3.81
CA ILE A 292 19.86 -2.89 3.92
C ILE A 292 20.60 -3.38 2.67
N THR A 293 20.41 -4.64 2.30
CA THR A 293 21.03 -5.22 1.09
C THR A 293 20.66 -4.45 -0.16
N SER A 294 19.38 -4.10 -0.29
CA SER A 294 18.86 -3.36 -1.44
C SER A 294 19.44 -1.95 -1.52
N ARG A 295 19.48 -1.23 -0.41
CA ARG A 295 20.08 0.11 -0.30
C ARG A 295 21.56 0.06 -0.71
N ASP A 296 22.33 -0.86 -0.14
CA ASP A 296 23.78 -0.91 -0.34
C ASP A 296 24.13 -1.26 -1.79
N ARG A 297 23.39 -2.15 -2.44
CA ARG A 297 23.56 -2.50 -3.85
C ARG A 297 23.26 -1.29 -4.76
N VAL A 298 22.16 -0.59 -4.52
CA VAL A 298 21.81 0.62 -5.28
C VAL A 298 22.83 1.71 -5.07
N GLN A 299 23.26 1.94 -3.82
CA GLN A 299 24.29 2.92 -3.50
C GLN A 299 25.61 2.64 -4.23
N LYS A 300 26.02 1.37 -4.29
CA LYS A 300 27.22 0.96 -5.04
C LYS A 300 27.10 1.29 -6.53
N LEU A 301 25.96 1.01 -7.15
CA LEU A 301 25.72 1.32 -8.58
C LEU A 301 25.69 2.84 -8.83
N LYS A 302 25.04 3.61 -7.95
CA LYS A 302 25.03 5.09 -8.02
C LYS A 302 26.44 5.65 -7.88
N SER A 303 27.24 5.15 -6.93
CA SER A 303 28.63 5.59 -6.72
C SER A 303 29.55 5.23 -7.90
N ALA A 304 29.21 4.20 -8.68
CA ALA A 304 29.88 3.83 -9.93
C ALA A 304 29.40 4.68 -11.14
N GLY A 305 28.57 5.71 -10.93
CA GLY A 305 28.06 6.60 -11.96
C GLY A 305 26.97 5.99 -12.86
N LYS A 306 26.39 4.85 -12.48
CA LYS A 306 25.33 4.22 -13.27
C LYS A 306 24.03 5.03 -13.22
N SER A 307 23.41 5.21 -14.37
CA SER A 307 22.04 5.70 -14.47
C SER A 307 21.04 4.67 -13.92
N ALA A 308 19.79 5.10 -13.66
CA ALA A 308 18.73 4.21 -13.22
C ALA A 308 18.48 3.04 -14.19
N LEU A 309 18.52 3.31 -15.49
CA LEU A 309 18.29 2.29 -16.52
C LEU A 309 19.44 1.27 -16.55
N GLU A 310 20.69 1.71 -16.45
CA GLU A 310 21.86 0.83 -16.38
C GLU A 310 21.83 -0.03 -15.12
N ALA A 311 21.51 0.56 -13.97
CA ALA A 311 21.39 -0.21 -12.73
C ALA A 311 20.27 -1.27 -12.77
N VAL A 312 19.13 -0.96 -13.38
CA VAL A 312 18.06 -1.94 -13.60
C VAL A 312 18.51 -3.08 -14.53
N ALA A 313 19.31 -2.76 -15.56
CA ALA A 313 19.85 -3.75 -16.49
C ALA A 313 20.81 -4.74 -15.80
N GLU A 314 21.50 -4.33 -14.74
CA GLU A 314 22.38 -5.16 -13.92
C GLU A 314 21.61 -6.18 -13.03
N LYS A 315 20.28 -6.04 -12.92
CA LYS A 315 19.39 -6.89 -12.11
C LYS A 315 19.89 -7.08 -10.66
N PRO A 316 20.10 -5.98 -9.91
CA PRO A 316 20.77 -6.04 -8.60
C PRO A 316 20.02 -6.85 -7.55
N PHE A 317 18.79 -7.26 -7.80
CA PHE A 317 17.92 -7.99 -6.85
C PHE A 317 17.55 -9.40 -7.35
N ALA A 318 18.24 -9.93 -8.37
CA ALA A 318 17.87 -11.21 -8.99
C ALA A 318 17.84 -12.39 -8.01
N ASP A 319 18.68 -12.37 -6.97
CA ASP A 319 18.71 -13.34 -5.88
C ASP A 319 17.64 -13.10 -4.80
N LEU A 320 17.19 -11.86 -4.63
CA LEU A 320 16.14 -11.49 -3.68
C LEU A 320 14.72 -11.69 -4.28
N ASP A 321 14.57 -11.53 -5.59
CA ASP A 321 13.30 -11.61 -6.31
C ASP A 321 12.50 -12.90 -6.05
N PRO A 322 13.11 -14.09 -5.92
CA PRO A 322 12.36 -15.32 -5.62
C PRO A 322 11.57 -15.24 -4.32
N VAL A 323 12.10 -14.54 -3.31
CA VAL A 323 11.45 -14.41 -1.99
C VAL A 323 10.55 -13.18 -1.94
N TRP A 324 11.07 -12.02 -2.37
CA TRP A 324 10.43 -10.72 -2.16
C TRP A 324 9.63 -10.21 -3.35
N GLY A 325 9.88 -10.78 -4.55
CA GLY A 325 9.22 -10.41 -5.80
C GLY A 325 8.04 -11.29 -6.21
N GLU A 326 7.80 -12.44 -5.56
CA GLU A 326 6.85 -13.46 -6.05
C GLU A 326 5.41 -12.98 -6.16
N ARG A 327 4.89 -12.23 -5.19
CA ARG A 327 3.52 -11.69 -5.26
C ARG A 327 3.32 -10.73 -6.44
N ARG A 328 4.40 -10.14 -6.97
CA ARG A 328 4.37 -9.31 -8.19
C ARG A 328 4.55 -10.11 -9.49
N ARG A 329 5.19 -11.31 -9.45
CA ARG A 329 5.40 -12.14 -10.64
C ARG A 329 4.11 -12.67 -11.25
N GLN A 330 3.08 -12.93 -10.47
CA GLN A 330 1.77 -13.31 -11.00
C GLN A 330 1.11 -12.21 -11.85
N ARG A 331 1.69 -10.99 -11.91
CA ARG A 331 1.15 -9.82 -12.61
C ARG A 331 2.17 -9.00 -13.42
N ARG A 332 3.20 -9.64 -14.07
CA ARG A 332 4.22 -9.04 -14.96
C ARG A 332 5.57 -8.67 -14.30
N PRO A 333 6.68 -8.63 -15.09
CA PRO A 333 8.01 -8.39 -14.55
C PRO A 333 8.08 -6.96 -13.97
N ALA A 334 8.21 -6.86 -12.66
CA ALA A 334 8.41 -5.60 -11.98
C ALA A 334 9.87 -5.15 -12.16
N ARG A 335 10.06 -3.97 -12.71
CA ARG A 335 11.34 -3.28 -12.66
C ARG A 335 11.32 -2.29 -11.50
N ALA A 336 12.18 -2.52 -10.58
CA ALA A 336 12.62 -1.78 -9.40
C ALA A 336 11.99 -0.42 -9.07
N PRO A 337 11.20 -0.33 -7.96
CA PRO A 337 10.82 0.93 -7.32
C PRO A 337 11.95 1.60 -6.52
N LEU A 338 13.05 0.90 -6.28
CA LEU A 338 14.10 1.37 -5.36
C LEU A 338 15.04 2.45 -5.92
N TRP A 339 14.92 2.81 -7.21
CA TRP A 339 15.81 3.81 -7.80
C TRP A 339 15.51 5.25 -7.37
N ASN A 340 14.27 5.58 -7.00
CA ASN A 340 13.89 6.93 -6.56
C ASN A 340 14.28 7.25 -5.11
N LEU A 341 14.95 6.32 -4.44
CA LEU A 341 15.31 6.43 -3.04
C LEU A 341 16.60 7.25 -2.90
N ASP A 342 16.50 8.54 -2.71
CA ASP A 342 17.61 9.50 -2.43
C ASP A 342 18.01 10.48 -3.54
N THR A 343 17.06 11.06 -4.25
CA THR A 343 17.40 12.18 -5.16
C THR A 343 17.38 13.55 -4.49
N THR A 344 16.95 13.68 -3.24
CA THR A 344 16.80 14.98 -2.57
C THR A 344 18.11 15.61 -2.12
N ASN A 345 19.19 14.85 -1.97
CA ASN A 345 20.49 15.39 -1.52
C ASN A 345 21.46 15.79 -2.65
N LEU A 346 21.14 15.56 -3.92
CA LEU A 346 22.07 15.86 -5.04
C LEU A 346 21.80 17.19 -5.76
N ARG A 347 20.70 17.90 -5.48
CA ARG A 347 20.44 19.22 -6.08
C ARG A 347 21.13 20.38 -5.36
N ASN A 348 21.62 20.19 -4.14
CA ASN A 348 22.26 21.26 -3.37
C ASN A 348 23.78 21.32 -3.47
N SER A 349 24.44 20.39 -4.17
CA SER A 349 25.92 20.41 -4.31
C SER A 349 26.44 21.02 -5.62
N THR A 350 25.58 21.34 -6.57
CA THR A 350 25.99 21.98 -7.84
C THR A 350 25.79 23.52 -7.87
N ALA A 351 25.26 24.11 -6.78
CA ALA A 351 25.05 25.56 -6.70
C ALA A 351 26.22 26.34 -6.02
N LEU A 352 27.31 25.68 -5.65
CA LEU A 352 28.46 26.32 -5.00
C LEU A 352 29.79 26.18 -5.77
N ALA A 353 29.74 25.89 -7.05
CA ALA A 353 30.94 25.98 -7.94
C ALA A 353 30.68 26.92 -9.10
N GLY A 354 30.67 28.22 -8.83
CA GLY A 354 30.44 29.22 -9.86
C GLY A 354 30.41 30.65 -9.30
N THR A 355 31.51 31.11 -8.68
CA THR A 355 31.99 32.51 -8.69
C THR A 355 33.49 32.50 -8.60
#